data_198f57cda2bdda5cb57930645e808e1f
#
_entry.id   198f57cda2bdda5cb57930645e808e1f
#
_cell.length_a   1.000
_cell.length_b   1.000
_cell.length_c   1.000
_cell.angle_alpha   90.00
_cell.angle_beta   90.00
_cell.angle_gamma   90.00
#
_symmetry.space_group_name_H-M   'P 1'
#
loop_
_entity.id
_entity.type
_entity.pdbx_description
1 polymer ?
#
loop_
_entity_poly.entity_id
_entity_poly.type
_entity_poly.pdbx_seq_one_letter_code
_entity_poly.pdbx_strand_id
1 'polypeptide(L)'
;DADAARAAARANAASRLSAYPRWFASFDMYFGPHDMDSVRCLGWRDYDGVQDPQCLPLGGQSTWATAGGPPNGRALVLASAALDSAALFHEHALGANDAAASIAALLAAADALGSCRAELARLPRQLVFALFQGDEFGFLGSRRFARDLAESAAPAHERPGAVWPG
;
A
#
# COMPACT_ATOMS: atom_id res chain seq x y z
N ASP A 1 -18.95 2.05 -16.90
CA ASP A 1 -20.18 1.94 -16.11
C ASP A 1 -20.15 0.62 -15.32
N ALA A 2 -20.06 0.71 -13.97
CA ALA A 2 -19.91 -0.43 -13.07
C ALA A 2 -21.09 -1.41 -13.14
N ASP A 3 -22.30 -0.89 -13.37
CA ASP A 3 -23.52 -1.72 -13.42
C ASP A 3 -23.56 -2.56 -14.70
N ALA A 4 -23.10 -2.01 -15.82
CA ALA A 4 -22.95 -2.76 -17.07
C ALA A 4 -21.92 -3.89 -16.91
N ALA A 5 -20.79 -3.63 -16.26
CA ALA A 5 -19.77 -4.64 -15.96
C ALA A 5 -20.30 -5.75 -15.05
N ARG A 6 -21.06 -5.41 -13.99
CA ARG A 6 -21.72 -6.39 -13.11
C ARG A 6 -22.77 -7.23 -13.86
N ALA A 7 -23.56 -6.60 -14.72
CA ALA A 7 -24.54 -7.31 -15.53
C ALA A 7 -23.86 -8.31 -16.47
N ALA A 8 -22.78 -7.91 -17.14
CA ALA A 8 -21.99 -8.79 -17.99
C ALA A 8 -21.37 -9.96 -17.21
N ALA A 9 -20.82 -9.70 -16.02
CA ALA A 9 -20.26 -10.72 -15.14
C ALA A 9 -21.32 -11.74 -14.71
N ARG A 10 -22.51 -11.29 -14.31
CA ARG A 10 -23.64 -12.16 -13.97
C ARG A 10 -24.11 -13.00 -15.16
N ALA A 11 -24.18 -12.41 -16.36
CA ALA A 11 -24.52 -13.12 -17.57
C ALA A 11 -23.50 -14.19 -17.94
N ASN A 12 -22.21 -13.91 -17.76
CA ASN A 12 -21.14 -14.90 -17.95
C ASN A 12 -21.24 -16.04 -16.93
N ALA A 13 -21.48 -15.74 -15.66
CA ALA A 13 -21.62 -16.74 -14.60
C ALA A 13 -22.87 -17.63 -14.79
N ALA A 14 -23.94 -17.10 -15.34
CA ALA A 14 -25.16 -17.83 -15.64
C ALA A 14 -25.04 -18.72 -16.89
N SER A 15 -24.06 -18.48 -17.76
CA SER A 15 -23.88 -19.22 -19.03
C SER A 15 -23.16 -20.54 -18.78
N ARG A 16 -23.92 -21.62 -18.52
CA ARG A 16 -23.37 -22.98 -18.34
C ARG A 16 -22.94 -23.69 -19.63
N LEU A 17 -23.19 -23.07 -20.79
CA LEU A 17 -23.02 -23.72 -22.10
C LEU A 17 -21.74 -23.33 -22.84
N SER A 18 -20.94 -22.42 -22.28
CA SER A 18 -19.70 -21.96 -22.92
C SER A 18 -18.52 -22.05 -21.96
N ALA A 19 -17.44 -22.67 -22.41
CA ALA A 19 -16.15 -22.70 -21.69
C ALA A 19 -15.49 -21.31 -21.62
N TYR A 20 -15.97 -20.35 -22.43
CA TYR A 20 -15.42 -19.01 -22.54
C TYR A 20 -16.48 -17.96 -22.20
N PRO A 21 -16.09 -16.81 -21.62
CA PRO A 21 -17.02 -15.72 -21.36
C PRO A 21 -17.62 -15.21 -22.67
N ARG A 22 -18.93 -14.97 -22.69
CA ARG A 22 -19.65 -14.39 -23.83
C ARG A 22 -19.51 -12.89 -23.92
N TRP A 23 -19.24 -12.27 -22.76
CA TRP A 23 -19.08 -10.84 -22.60
C TRP A 23 -17.75 -10.52 -21.97
N PHE A 24 -17.06 -9.56 -22.50
CA PHE A 24 -15.85 -9.00 -21.93
C PHE A 24 -15.94 -7.48 -21.93
N ALA A 25 -15.27 -6.84 -20.96
CA ALA A 25 -15.16 -5.40 -20.90
C ALA A 25 -13.81 -4.98 -21.49
N SER A 26 -13.84 -4.00 -22.36
CA SER A 26 -12.64 -3.29 -22.81
C SER A 26 -12.63 -1.91 -22.17
N PHE A 27 -11.55 -1.57 -21.50
CA PHE A 27 -11.39 -0.28 -20.86
C PHE A 27 -10.27 0.49 -21.58
N ASP A 28 -10.57 1.71 -21.97
CA ASP A 28 -9.55 2.64 -22.45
C ASP A 28 -9.00 3.39 -21.23
N MET A 29 -7.89 2.89 -20.71
CA MET A 29 -7.27 3.41 -19.48
C MET A 29 -5.78 3.58 -19.69
N TYR A 30 -5.28 4.71 -19.21
CA TYR A 30 -3.85 4.98 -19.18
C TYR A 30 -3.31 4.77 -17.76
N PHE A 31 -2.37 3.84 -17.62
CA PHE A 31 -1.76 3.50 -16.34
C PHE A 31 -0.43 4.23 -16.06
N GLY A 32 0.01 5.04 -17.00
CA GLY A 32 1.27 5.76 -16.91
C GLY A 32 2.52 4.89 -17.16
N PRO A 33 3.69 5.51 -17.29
CA PRO A 33 4.95 4.79 -17.42
C PRO A 33 5.32 4.05 -16.14
N HIS A 34 5.94 2.88 -16.28
CA HIS A 34 6.27 1.97 -15.18
C HIS A 34 7.19 2.55 -14.09
N ASP A 35 8.01 3.56 -14.44
CA ASP A 35 8.98 4.21 -13.56
C ASP A 35 8.53 5.59 -13.09
N MET A 36 7.25 5.91 -13.22
CA MET A 36 6.70 7.15 -12.75
C MET A 36 6.47 7.09 -11.23
N ASP A 37 7.17 7.90 -10.48
CA ASP A 37 6.89 8.15 -9.08
C ASP A 37 5.86 9.28 -8.91
N SER A 38 5.38 9.48 -7.68
CA SER A 38 4.36 10.49 -7.39
C SER A 38 4.83 11.94 -7.68
N VAL A 39 6.12 12.22 -7.56
CA VAL A 39 6.67 13.56 -7.83
C VAL A 39 6.64 13.82 -9.33
N ARG A 40 7.11 12.87 -10.13
CA ARG A 40 7.05 12.96 -11.59
C ARG A 40 5.63 13.02 -12.10
N CYS A 41 4.75 12.20 -11.54
CA CYS A 41 3.36 12.12 -11.94
C CYS A 41 2.61 13.43 -11.67
N LEU A 42 2.77 14.02 -10.50
CA LEU A 42 2.15 15.30 -10.14
C LEU A 42 2.79 16.49 -10.84
N GLY A 43 4.09 16.43 -11.15
CA GLY A 43 4.85 17.46 -11.85
C GLY A 43 4.85 17.31 -13.37
N TRP A 44 4.11 16.36 -13.93
CA TRP A 44 4.08 16.10 -15.37
C TRP A 44 3.65 17.35 -16.14
N ARG A 45 4.35 17.60 -17.23
CA ARG A 45 4.02 18.70 -18.17
C ARG A 45 3.86 18.12 -19.56
N ASP A 46 2.90 18.65 -20.28
CA ASP A 46 2.68 18.33 -21.68
C ASP A 46 3.74 18.94 -22.60
N TYR A 47 3.59 18.79 -23.91
CA TYR A 47 4.51 19.34 -24.91
C TYR A 47 4.55 20.88 -24.92
N ASP A 48 3.49 21.54 -24.47
CA ASP A 48 3.37 22.99 -24.36
C ASP A 48 3.91 23.51 -23.02
N GLY A 49 4.39 22.62 -22.15
CA GLY A 49 4.93 22.93 -20.82
C GLY A 49 3.85 23.22 -19.77
N VAL A 50 2.59 22.98 -20.09
CA VAL A 50 1.47 23.13 -19.15
C VAL A 50 1.48 21.94 -18.19
N GLN A 51 1.27 22.21 -16.91
CA GLN A 51 1.19 21.14 -15.90
C GLN A 51 -0.12 20.37 -16.09
N ASP A 52 0.03 19.11 -16.48
CA ASP A 52 -1.08 18.18 -16.71
C ASP A 52 -0.80 16.88 -15.93
N PRO A 53 -1.13 16.84 -14.63
CA PRO A 53 -0.85 15.65 -13.80
C PRO A 53 -1.52 14.41 -14.35
N GLN A 54 -0.73 13.37 -14.61
CA GLN A 54 -1.23 12.08 -15.09
C GLN A 54 -1.76 11.20 -13.96
N CYS A 55 -1.82 11.72 -12.74
CA CYS A 55 -2.31 11.03 -11.56
C CYS A 55 -2.97 12.01 -10.60
N LEU A 56 -3.82 11.49 -9.75
CA LEU A 56 -4.37 12.23 -8.63
C LEU A 56 -3.43 12.13 -7.42
N PRO A 57 -3.30 13.23 -6.62
CA PRO A 57 -2.54 13.16 -5.38
C PRO A 57 -3.19 12.16 -4.41
N LEU A 58 -2.39 11.25 -3.89
CA LEU A 58 -2.83 10.31 -2.87
C LEU A 58 -2.66 10.97 -1.50
N GLY A 59 -3.78 11.16 -0.79
CA GLY A 59 -3.77 11.63 0.59
C GLY A 59 -3.58 10.51 1.60
N GLY A 60 -3.58 10.87 2.88
CA GLY A 60 -3.47 9.94 4.00
C GLY A 60 -2.06 9.77 4.52
N GLN A 61 -1.92 8.93 5.52
CA GLN A 61 -0.66 8.68 6.22
C GLN A 61 -0.50 7.19 6.50
N SER A 62 0.70 6.67 6.29
CA SER A 62 1.09 5.37 6.82
C SER A 62 1.37 5.49 8.32
N THR A 63 1.10 4.44 9.08
CA THR A 63 1.38 4.39 10.50
C THR A 63 2.18 3.13 10.84
N TRP A 64 3.03 3.23 11.83
CA TRP A 64 3.79 2.09 12.31
C TRP A 64 4.04 2.16 13.81
N ALA A 65 4.25 1.01 14.41
CA ALA A 65 4.57 0.88 15.83
C ALA A 65 5.56 -0.26 16.06
N THR A 66 6.41 -0.12 17.06
CA THR A 66 7.33 -1.16 17.49
C THR A 66 6.76 -1.94 18.66
N ALA A 67 6.92 -3.25 18.65
CA ALA A 67 6.65 -4.09 19.80
C ALA A 67 7.93 -4.31 20.64
N GLY A 68 7.77 -4.27 21.95
CA GLY A 68 8.89 -4.52 22.89
C GLY A 68 9.78 -3.32 23.19
N GLY A 69 9.38 -2.10 22.81
CA GLY A 69 10.08 -0.86 23.13
C GLY A 69 10.37 0.03 21.93
N PRO A 70 11.02 1.19 22.16
CA PRO A 70 11.33 2.12 21.08
C PRO A 70 12.33 1.51 20.07
N PRO A 71 12.45 2.11 18.87
CA PRO A 71 13.46 1.71 17.90
C PRO A 71 14.87 1.72 18.52
N ASN A 72 15.65 0.71 18.23
CA ASN A 72 16.95 0.49 18.94
C ASN A 72 18.09 0.05 18.00
N GLY A 73 17.95 0.26 16.70
CA GLY A 73 18.97 -0.08 15.70
C GLY A 73 19.13 -1.58 15.41
N ARG A 74 18.30 -2.46 16.00
CA ARG A 74 18.31 -3.89 15.66
C ARG A 74 17.72 -4.15 14.29
N ALA A 75 18.06 -5.29 13.69
CA ALA A 75 17.37 -5.78 12.51
C ALA A 75 15.86 -5.94 12.78
N LEU A 76 15.05 -5.60 11.80
CA LEU A 76 13.60 -5.58 11.93
C LEU A 76 12.95 -6.85 11.38
N VAL A 77 11.84 -7.23 11.99
CA VAL A 77 10.82 -8.10 11.41
C VAL A 77 9.58 -7.24 11.22
N LEU A 78 9.18 -7.03 9.98
CA LEU A 78 8.04 -6.19 9.63
C LEU A 78 6.82 -7.07 9.38
N ALA A 79 5.74 -6.78 10.10
CA ALA A 79 4.40 -7.27 9.80
C ALA A 79 3.57 -6.08 9.30
N SER A 80 3.04 -6.16 8.09
CA SER A 80 2.34 -5.03 7.48
C SER A 80 1.04 -5.43 6.81
N ALA A 81 0.15 -4.43 6.67
CA ALA A 81 -1.06 -4.51 5.86
C ALA A 81 -1.29 -3.19 5.14
N ALA A 82 -1.98 -3.23 4.00
CA ALA A 82 -2.43 -2.04 3.31
C ALA A 82 -3.58 -1.37 4.06
N LEU A 83 -3.62 -0.04 4.06
CA LEU A 83 -4.74 0.76 4.57
C LEU A 83 -5.80 1.04 3.52
N ASP A 84 -5.42 0.91 2.26
CA ASP A 84 -6.23 1.22 1.10
C ASP A 84 -6.63 -0.05 0.36
N SER A 85 -7.60 0.10 -0.52
CA SER A 85 -8.01 -0.93 -1.46
C SER A 85 -8.18 -0.29 -2.83
N ALA A 86 -7.91 -1.06 -3.88
CA ALA A 86 -8.11 -0.64 -5.24
C ALA A 86 -9.17 -1.48 -5.94
N ALA A 87 -9.93 -0.85 -6.80
CA ALA A 87 -10.82 -1.50 -7.74
C ALA A 87 -10.85 -0.70 -9.03
N LEU A 88 -11.23 -1.35 -10.11
CA LEU A 88 -11.37 -0.69 -11.41
C LEU A 88 -12.34 0.50 -11.35
N PHE A 89 -13.37 0.39 -10.52
CA PHE A 89 -14.30 1.46 -10.19
C PHE A 89 -14.04 1.89 -8.74
N HIS A 90 -13.35 2.99 -8.55
CA HIS A 90 -12.85 3.43 -7.25
C HIS A 90 -13.97 3.58 -6.20
N GLU A 91 -15.14 4.09 -6.58
CA GLU A 91 -16.32 4.24 -5.72
C GLU A 91 -16.88 2.91 -5.21
N HIS A 92 -16.44 1.79 -5.77
CA HIS A 92 -16.84 0.45 -5.37
C HIS A 92 -15.72 -0.35 -4.69
N ALA A 93 -14.59 0.28 -4.40
CA ALA A 93 -13.47 -0.33 -3.70
C ALA A 93 -13.72 -0.39 -2.19
N LEU A 94 -14.59 -1.32 -1.76
CA LEU A 94 -15.00 -1.43 -0.35
C LEU A 94 -13.90 -1.99 0.57
N GLY A 95 -12.93 -2.71 0.03
CA GLY A 95 -11.78 -3.22 0.77
C GLY A 95 -12.07 -4.21 1.91
N ALA A 96 -13.27 -4.81 1.94
CA ALA A 96 -13.69 -5.63 3.07
C ALA A 96 -12.83 -6.88 3.29
N ASN A 97 -12.45 -7.55 2.20
CA ASN A 97 -11.60 -8.76 2.28
C ASN A 97 -10.12 -8.44 2.12
N ASP A 98 -9.79 -7.34 1.52
CA ASP A 98 -8.41 -6.93 1.21
C ASP A 98 -7.82 -6.13 2.38
N ALA A 99 -8.18 -4.85 2.48
CA ALA A 99 -7.65 -3.99 3.52
C ALA A 99 -8.23 -4.34 4.90
N ALA A 100 -9.56 -4.38 5.05
CA ALA A 100 -10.18 -4.50 6.37
C ALA A 100 -9.86 -5.82 7.08
N ALA A 101 -9.88 -6.96 6.37
CA ALA A 101 -9.53 -8.25 6.96
C ALA A 101 -8.05 -8.32 7.34
N SER A 102 -7.17 -7.78 6.49
CA SER A 102 -5.72 -7.73 6.76
C SER A 102 -5.39 -6.83 7.93
N ILE A 103 -6.02 -5.66 8.05
CA ILE A 103 -5.89 -4.75 9.19
C ILE A 103 -6.36 -5.43 10.47
N ALA A 104 -7.54 -6.08 10.44
CA ALA A 104 -8.07 -6.79 11.61
C ALA A 104 -7.12 -7.90 12.09
N ALA A 105 -6.58 -8.69 11.17
CA ALA A 105 -5.61 -9.72 11.48
C ALA A 105 -4.32 -9.15 12.09
N LEU A 106 -3.79 -8.06 11.52
CA LEU A 106 -2.59 -7.39 12.01
C LEU A 106 -2.80 -6.82 13.42
N LEU A 107 -3.94 -6.18 13.66
CA LEU A 107 -4.28 -5.61 14.97
C LEU A 107 -4.48 -6.71 16.01
N ALA A 108 -5.15 -7.82 15.66
CA ALA A 108 -5.30 -8.97 16.55
C ALA A 108 -3.94 -9.58 16.94
N ALA A 109 -3.04 -9.70 15.96
CA ALA A 109 -1.66 -10.16 16.21
C ALA A 109 -0.90 -9.19 17.13
N ALA A 110 -1.03 -7.87 16.89
CA ALA A 110 -0.39 -6.85 17.71
C ALA A 110 -0.92 -6.85 19.15
N ASP A 111 -2.23 -7.01 19.34
CA ASP A 111 -2.86 -7.11 20.65
C ASP A 111 -2.39 -8.36 21.41
N ALA A 112 -2.45 -9.53 20.76
CA ALA A 112 -1.98 -10.79 21.36
C ALA A 112 -0.51 -10.72 21.80
N LEU A 113 0.36 -10.17 20.96
CA LEU A 113 1.78 -9.99 21.25
C LEU A 113 2.05 -8.85 22.24
N GLY A 114 1.15 -7.88 22.34
CA GLY A 114 1.23 -6.79 23.29
C GLY A 114 1.27 -7.23 24.76
N SER A 115 0.72 -8.41 25.07
CA SER A 115 0.80 -9.03 26.40
C SER A 115 2.19 -9.57 26.75
N CYS A 116 3.03 -9.84 25.74
CA CYS A 116 4.36 -10.46 25.87
C CYS A 116 5.52 -9.47 25.67
N ARG A 117 5.35 -8.20 26.08
CA ARG A 117 6.33 -7.14 25.83
C ARG A 117 7.74 -7.43 26.35
N ALA A 118 7.85 -8.07 27.50
CA ALA A 118 9.14 -8.39 28.12
C ALA A 118 9.91 -9.45 27.31
N GLU A 119 9.21 -10.40 26.75
CA GLU A 119 9.76 -11.43 25.87
C GLU A 119 10.16 -10.84 24.53
N LEU A 120 9.30 -9.99 23.94
CA LEU A 120 9.57 -9.31 22.68
C LEU A 120 10.81 -8.40 22.78
N ALA A 121 11.00 -7.73 23.89
CA ALA A 121 12.17 -6.90 24.13
C ALA A 121 13.51 -7.67 24.12
N ARG A 122 13.47 -8.98 24.37
CA ARG A 122 14.65 -9.87 24.40
C ARG A 122 14.97 -10.51 23.04
N LEU A 123 14.08 -10.37 22.07
CA LEU A 123 14.30 -10.94 20.74
C LEU A 123 15.52 -10.30 20.07
N PRO A 124 16.27 -11.05 19.27
CA PRO A 124 17.43 -10.51 18.53
C PRO A 124 17.03 -9.52 17.45
N ARG A 125 15.77 -9.57 17.01
CA ARG A 125 15.17 -8.66 16.02
C ARG A 125 14.00 -7.93 16.64
N GLN A 126 13.79 -6.71 16.23
CA GLN A 126 12.67 -5.91 16.67
C GLN A 126 11.46 -6.14 15.78
N LEU A 127 10.31 -6.42 16.36
CA LEU A 127 9.06 -6.56 15.64
C LEU A 127 8.44 -5.18 15.43
N VAL A 128 8.04 -4.90 14.20
CA VAL A 128 7.37 -3.67 13.77
C VAL A 128 6.06 -4.04 13.10
N PHE A 129 4.98 -3.41 13.52
CA PHE A 129 3.69 -3.45 12.85
C PHE A 129 3.52 -2.17 12.05
N ALA A 130 3.11 -2.28 10.79
CA ALA A 130 2.90 -1.13 9.93
C ALA A 130 1.63 -1.27 9.10
N LEU A 131 0.95 -0.13 8.93
CA LEU A 131 -0.19 0.02 8.05
C LEU A 131 0.19 1.05 6.99
N PHE A 132 0.22 0.63 5.74
CA PHE A 132 0.70 1.45 4.63
C PHE A 132 -0.44 2.02 3.80
N GLN A 133 -0.41 3.32 3.61
CA GLN A 133 -1.33 4.04 2.73
C GLN A 133 -0.77 4.08 1.31
N GLY A 134 -1.64 3.81 0.33
CA GLY A 134 -1.28 3.88 -1.08
C GLY A 134 -0.54 2.63 -1.60
N ASP A 135 -0.56 1.53 -0.87
CA ASP A 135 0.13 0.31 -1.29
C ASP A 135 -0.56 -0.37 -2.47
N GLU A 136 -1.88 -0.28 -2.59
CA GLU A 136 -2.64 -0.77 -3.74
C GLU A 136 -2.40 0.07 -5.03
N PHE A 137 -1.81 1.25 -4.89
CA PHE A 137 -1.44 2.15 -5.99
C PHE A 137 0.07 2.14 -6.29
N GLY A 138 0.72 1.00 -6.19
CA GLY A 138 2.14 0.82 -6.52
C GLY A 138 3.07 0.86 -5.31
N PHE A 139 2.60 0.40 -4.17
CA PHE A 139 3.40 0.25 -2.94
C PHE A 139 3.99 1.57 -2.43
N LEU A 140 3.23 2.67 -2.52
CA LEU A 140 3.76 4.00 -2.23
C LEU A 140 4.18 4.12 -0.76
N GLY A 141 3.33 3.66 0.16
CA GLY A 141 3.60 3.71 1.59
C GLY A 141 4.76 2.82 2.03
N SER A 142 4.76 1.57 1.61
CA SER A 142 5.81 0.61 1.95
C SER A 142 7.16 0.96 1.30
N ARG A 143 7.15 1.44 0.05
CA ARG A 143 8.38 1.93 -0.62
C ARG A 143 8.95 3.15 0.08
N ARG A 144 8.12 4.09 0.52
CA ARG A 144 8.55 5.24 1.29
C ARG A 144 9.18 4.82 2.61
N PHE A 145 8.52 3.92 3.35
CA PHE A 145 9.04 3.38 4.60
C PHE A 145 10.39 2.66 4.41
N ALA A 146 10.50 1.81 3.38
CA ALA A 146 11.76 1.14 3.07
C ALA A 146 12.88 2.12 2.72
N ARG A 147 12.56 3.18 1.99
CA ARG A 147 13.51 4.26 1.67
C ARG A 147 13.96 4.99 2.94
N ASP A 148 13.03 5.38 3.81
CA ASP A 148 13.34 6.06 5.07
C ASP A 148 14.23 5.19 5.98
N LEU A 149 14.02 3.87 6.00
CA LEU A 149 14.90 2.93 6.69
C LEU A 149 16.31 2.90 6.07
N ALA A 150 16.40 2.82 4.76
CA ALA A 150 17.70 2.82 4.06
C ALA A 150 18.46 4.12 4.29
N GLU A 151 17.77 5.26 4.21
CA GLU A 151 18.36 6.58 4.49
C GLU A 151 18.79 6.71 5.96
N SER A 152 18.05 6.12 6.89
CA SER A 152 18.41 6.10 8.32
C SER A 152 19.63 5.24 8.62
N ALA A 153 19.85 4.20 7.84
CA ALA A 153 21.04 3.34 7.94
C ALA A 153 22.29 3.99 7.32
N ALA A 154 22.13 5.04 6.51
CA ALA A 154 23.25 5.76 5.91
C ALA A 154 24.05 6.57 6.95
N PRO A 155 25.32 6.87 6.71
CA PRO A 155 26.12 7.74 7.58
C PRO A 155 25.46 9.11 7.80
N ALA A 156 25.63 9.68 9.00
CA ALA A 156 24.91 10.89 9.42
C ALA A 156 25.05 12.10 8.46
N HIS A 157 26.15 12.19 7.71
CA HIS A 157 26.42 13.25 6.73
C HIS A 157 25.64 13.07 5.41
N GLU A 158 25.06 11.88 5.18
CA GLU A 158 24.28 11.54 3.98
C GLU A 158 22.77 11.47 4.25
N ARG A 159 22.32 11.79 5.46
CA ARG A 159 20.92 11.67 5.87
C ARG A 159 20.10 12.94 5.58
N PRO A 160 19.33 13.03 4.53
CA PRO A 160 18.36 14.11 4.38
C PRO A 160 17.08 13.79 5.19
N GLY A 161 17.04 14.21 6.45
CA GLY A 161 15.80 14.20 7.23
C GLY A 161 15.26 12.83 7.64
N ALA A 162 16.13 11.92 8.11
CA ALA A 162 15.71 10.60 8.55
C ALA A 162 14.63 10.66 9.65
N VAL A 163 13.51 9.99 9.41
CA VAL A 163 12.39 9.85 10.37
C VAL A 163 12.70 8.78 11.43
N TRP A 164 13.67 7.92 11.16
CA TRP A 164 14.03 6.81 12.02
C TRP A 164 15.29 7.16 12.85
N PRO A 165 15.26 7.02 14.20
CA PRO A 165 16.46 7.20 15.00
C PRO A 165 17.45 6.06 14.70
N GLY A 166 18.66 6.42 14.30
CA GLY A 166 19.74 5.49 14.02
C GLY A 166 20.33 4.85 15.29
#